data_4885318fb8cd396353c49522f4fc1f58
#
_entry.id   4885318fb8cd396353c49522f4fc1f58
#
_cell.length_a   1.000
_cell.length_b   1.000
_cell.length_c   1.000
_cell.angle_alpha   90.00
_cell.angle_beta   90.00
_cell.angle_gamma   90.00
#
_symmetry.space_group_name_H-M   'P 1'
#
loop_
_entity.id
_entity.type
_entity.pdbx_description
1 polymer ?
#
loop_
_entity_poly.entity_id
_entity_poly.type
_entity_poly.pdbx_seq_one_letter_code
_entity_poly.pdbx_strand_id
1 'polypeptide(L)'
;MRYHNIVKGRFLSRPNRFIAYVEIEGNPCIAHVKNTGRCKELLTEGVTVYLAKAENPDRKTPYDLIAVEKPREGKPPILINMDSQVVNPAAEEFFRAGNLFPDATLIRREVTYGASRFDLYIETPNAPIFLEVKGVTLEQDGVVSFPDAPTERGIKHLKELMTAKENGYDAYVLFVVQMEEATLFRPNRERHAAFADALSAAHAAGVHILAYTCCVTGDSIALNAPLPVCLD
;
A
#
# COMPACT_ATOMS: atom_id res chain seq x y z
N MET A 1 -6.16 0.75 11.29
CA MET A 1 -6.93 -0.46 10.82
C MET A 1 -6.48 -1.69 11.61
N ARG A 2 -7.43 -2.54 12.06
CA ARG A 2 -7.14 -3.73 12.86
C ARG A 2 -7.80 -4.98 12.24
N TYR A 3 -7.05 -6.08 12.25
CA TYR A 3 -7.53 -7.40 11.85
C TYR A 3 -7.92 -8.22 13.08
N HIS A 4 -8.79 -9.21 12.89
CA HIS A 4 -9.24 -10.10 13.96
C HIS A 4 -8.86 -11.55 13.67
N ASN A 5 -8.84 -12.39 14.71
CA ASN A 5 -8.58 -13.82 14.61
C ASN A 5 -7.28 -14.16 13.87
N ILE A 6 -6.19 -13.48 14.25
CA ILE A 6 -4.88 -13.65 13.64
C ILE A 6 -4.19 -14.90 14.20
N VAL A 7 -3.64 -15.69 13.30
CA VAL A 7 -2.75 -16.82 13.61
C VAL A 7 -1.42 -16.64 12.89
N LYS A 8 -0.34 -17.16 13.49
CA LYS A 8 0.96 -17.28 12.82
C LYS A 8 1.02 -18.58 12.05
N GLY A 9 1.72 -18.52 10.89
CA GLY A 9 2.00 -19.71 10.10
C GLY A 9 3.35 -19.58 9.40
N ARG A 10 3.72 -20.62 8.67
CA ARG A 10 4.91 -20.68 7.83
C ARG A 10 4.49 -20.72 6.37
N PHE A 11 5.05 -19.86 5.54
CA PHE A 11 4.79 -19.88 4.10
C PHE A 11 5.45 -21.11 3.46
N LEU A 12 4.72 -21.80 2.60
CA LEU A 12 5.21 -22.96 1.85
C LEU A 12 5.41 -22.63 0.37
N SER A 13 4.34 -22.17 -0.30
CA SER A 13 4.41 -21.84 -1.73
C SER A 13 3.25 -20.95 -2.18
N ARG A 14 3.39 -20.32 -3.36
CA ARG A 14 2.38 -19.47 -3.99
C ARG A 14 2.18 -19.91 -5.45
N PRO A 15 1.21 -20.82 -5.72
CA PRO A 15 1.00 -21.37 -7.06
C PRO A 15 0.46 -20.33 -8.06
N ASN A 16 -0.24 -19.31 -7.58
CA ASN A 16 -0.74 -18.19 -8.38
C ASN A 16 -0.85 -16.92 -7.53
N ARG A 17 -1.25 -15.78 -8.13
CA ARG A 17 -1.29 -14.49 -7.43
C ARG A 17 -2.33 -14.38 -6.30
N PHE A 18 -3.27 -15.31 -6.20
CA PHE A 18 -4.37 -15.23 -5.26
C PHE A 18 -4.30 -16.27 -4.13
N ILE A 19 -3.50 -17.34 -4.31
CA ILE A 19 -3.44 -18.46 -3.40
C ILE A 19 -2.03 -18.64 -2.86
N ALA A 20 -1.93 -18.85 -1.56
CA ALA A 20 -0.73 -19.31 -0.88
C ALA A 20 -1.03 -20.61 -0.12
N TYR A 21 -0.07 -21.54 -0.12
CA TYR A 21 -0.03 -22.66 0.79
C TYR A 21 0.82 -22.27 1.99
N VAL A 22 0.30 -22.52 3.17
CA VAL A 22 0.92 -22.18 4.45
C VAL A 22 0.79 -23.35 5.41
N GLU A 23 1.63 -23.41 6.43
CA GLU A 23 1.53 -24.37 7.51
C GLU A 23 1.14 -23.63 8.79
N ILE A 24 0.12 -24.08 9.47
CA ILE A 24 -0.37 -23.57 10.76
C ILE A 24 -0.37 -24.74 11.75
N GLU A 25 0.41 -24.64 12.83
CA GLU A 25 0.51 -25.69 13.87
C GLU A 25 0.80 -27.09 13.26
N GLY A 26 1.70 -27.14 12.26
CA GLY A 26 2.08 -28.38 11.57
C GLY A 26 1.09 -28.88 10.50
N ASN A 27 -0.05 -28.20 10.30
CA ASN A 27 -1.05 -28.57 9.33
C ASN A 27 -0.98 -27.68 8.08
N PRO A 28 -0.98 -28.25 6.86
CA PRO A 28 -1.02 -27.49 5.63
C PRO A 28 -2.41 -26.86 5.44
N CYS A 29 -2.43 -25.56 5.12
CA CYS A 29 -3.63 -24.76 4.92
C CYS A 29 -3.53 -23.93 3.65
N ILE A 30 -4.69 -23.45 3.17
CA ILE A 30 -4.79 -22.55 2.01
C ILE A 30 -5.16 -21.16 2.51
N ALA A 31 -4.41 -20.15 2.06
CA ALA A 31 -4.69 -18.75 2.32
C ALA A 31 -4.93 -17.97 1.02
N HIS A 32 -5.83 -17.00 1.08
CA HIS A 32 -6.01 -16.01 0.02
C HIS A 32 -4.96 -14.89 0.18
N VAL A 33 -4.34 -14.47 -0.91
CA VAL A 33 -3.40 -13.34 -0.95
C VAL A 33 -4.10 -12.14 -1.57
N LYS A 34 -4.38 -11.13 -0.77
CA LYS A 34 -5.03 -9.88 -1.19
C LYS A 34 -4.06 -8.89 -1.86
N ASN A 35 -2.98 -9.38 -2.44
CA ASN A 35 -1.99 -8.59 -3.15
C ASN A 35 -1.77 -9.18 -4.54
N THR A 36 -2.02 -8.38 -5.58
CA THR A 36 -1.87 -8.81 -6.98
C THR A 36 -0.42 -8.78 -7.46
N GLY A 37 0.49 -8.13 -6.72
CA GLY A 37 1.93 -8.15 -6.94
C GLY A 37 2.52 -9.55 -6.83
N ARG A 38 3.66 -9.76 -7.44
CA ARG A 38 4.34 -11.07 -7.36
C ARG A 38 4.89 -11.37 -5.98
N CYS A 39 5.44 -10.34 -5.31
CA CYS A 39 6.01 -10.38 -3.96
C CYS A 39 6.93 -11.60 -3.72
N LYS A 40 7.71 -11.99 -4.74
CA LYS A 40 8.62 -13.17 -4.64
C LYS A 40 9.75 -12.94 -3.65
N GLU A 41 10.16 -11.69 -3.48
CA GLU A 41 11.17 -11.24 -2.54
C GLU A 41 10.71 -11.28 -1.08
N LEU A 42 9.40 -11.34 -0.86
CA LEU A 42 8.78 -11.42 0.46
C LEU A 42 8.34 -12.84 0.80
N LEU A 43 7.66 -13.49 -0.13
CA LEU A 43 7.07 -14.82 0.05
C LEU A 43 8.07 -15.91 -0.38
N THR A 44 9.14 -16.06 0.40
CA THR A 44 10.12 -17.14 0.27
C THR A 44 9.75 -18.31 1.20
N GLU A 45 10.04 -19.54 0.79
CA GLU A 45 9.70 -20.74 1.57
C GLU A 45 10.24 -20.65 3.00
N GLY A 46 9.41 -20.97 3.96
CA GLY A 46 9.76 -21.02 5.37
C GLY A 46 9.59 -19.71 6.14
N VAL A 47 9.33 -18.57 5.48
CA VAL A 47 9.12 -17.30 6.20
C VAL A 47 7.87 -17.32 7.07
N THR A 48 7.92 -16.61 8.18
CA THR A 48 6.77 -16.41 9.06
C THR A 48 5.74 -15.52 8.38
N VAL A 49 4.47 -15.93 8.41
CA VAL A 49 3.33 -15.16 7.91
C VAL A 49 2.25 -15.02 8.97
N TYR A 50 1.50 -13.93 8.89
CA TYR A 50 0.34 -13.65 9.72
C TYR A 50 -0.92 -13.78 8.88
N LEU A 51 -1.91 -14.49 9.39
CA LEU A 51 -3.07 -14.92 8.67
C LEU A 51 -4.33 -14.56 9.45
N ALA A 52 -5.27 -13.88 8.84
CA ALA A 52 -6.58 -13.64 9.41
C ALA A 52 -7.51 -14.81 9.06
N LYS A 53 -8.10 -15.45 10.06
CA LYS A 53 -9.11 -16.47 9.84
C LYS A 53 -10.39 -15.81 9.30
N ALA A 54 -10.93 -16.35 8.21
CA ALA A 54 -12.17 -15.86 7.63
C ALA A 54 -13.35 -16.09 8.58
N GLU A 55 -14.25 -15.12 8.66
CA GLU A 55 -15.48 -15.24 9.47
C GLU A 55 -16.46 -16.24 8.85
N ASN A 56 -16.54 -16.26 7.51
CA ASN A 56 -17.39 -17.22 6.81
C ASN A 56 -16.70 -18.59 6.72
N PRO A 57 -17.21 -19.64 7.42
CA PRO A 57 -16.61 -20.97 7.42
C PRO A 57 -16.69 -21.70 6.07
N ASP A 58 -17.61 -21.29 5.19
CA ASP A 58 -17.82 -21.92 3.87
C ASP A 58 -16.85 -21.41 2.79
N ARG A 59 -15.96 -20.47 3.14
CA ARG A 59 -14.94 -19.99 2.20
C ARG A 59 -13.96 -21.10 1.82
N LYS A 60 -13.69 -21.21 0.50
CA LYS A 60 -12.65 -22.11 -0.04
C LYS A 60 -11.24 -21.79 0.48
N THR A 61 -11.01 -20.55 0.87
CA THR A 61 -9.76 -20.05 1.48
C THR A 61 -10.08 -19.61 2.91
N PRO A 62 -9.87 -20.45 3.92
CA PRO A 62 -10.26 -20.15 5.31
C PRO A 62 -9.40 -19.07 5.96
N TYR A 63 -8.32 -18.66 5.30
CA TYR A 63 -7.40 -17.62 5.78
C TYR A 63 -7.12 -16.57 4.71
N ASP A 64 -6.88 -15.33 5.14
CA ASP A 64 -6.31 -14.24 4.36
C ASP A 64 -4.87 -13.99 4.84
N LEU A 65 -3.89 -13.96 3.93
CA LEU A 65 -2.50 -13.62 4.26
C LEU A 65 -2.40 -12.11 4.44
N ILE A 66 -2.08 -11.67 5.66
CA ILE A 66 -2.07 -10.26 6.07
C ILE A 66 -0.68 -9.66 6.08
N ALA A 67 0.30 -10.36 6.66
CA ALA A 67 1.66 -9.84 6.79
C ALA A 67 2.70 -10.95 6.70
N VAL A 68 3.95 -10.56 6.44
CA VAL A 68 5.10 -11.44 6.34
C VAL A 68 6.30 -10.84 7.10
N GLU A 69 7.07 -11.68 7.77
CA GLU A 69 8.38 -11.32 8.32
C GLU A 69 9.45 -11.53 7.24
N LYS A 70 9.87 -10.44 6.57
CA LYS A 70 10.95 -10.47 5.58
C LYS A 70 12.30 -10.63 6.29
N PRO A 71 13.06 -11.72 6.06
CA PRO A 71 14.38 -11.90 6.67
C PRO A 71 15.37 -10.83 6.20
N ARG A 72 16.30 -10.46 7.09
CA ARG A 72 17.46 -9.59 6.80
C ARG A 72 18.72 -10.21 7.34
N GLU A 73 19.80 -10.11 6.59
CA GLU A 73 21.10 -10.62 7.06
C GLU A 73 21.61 -9.79 8.24
N GLY A 74 21.92 -10.44 9.35
CA GLY A 74 22.49 -9.80 10.56
C GLY A 74 21.57 -8.81 11.28
N LYS A 75 20.28 -8.74 10.92
CA LYS A 75 19.28 -7.84 11.53
C LYS A 75 17.96 -8.57 11.84
N PRO A 76 17.13 -8.05 12.75
CA PRO A 76 15.76 -8.56 12.88
C PRO A 76 14.99 -8.48 11.58
N PRO A 77 14.03 -9.39 11.33
CA PRO A 77 13.19 -9.33 10.14
C PRO A 77 12.33 -8.06 10.13
N ILE A 78 11.98 -7.57 8.93
CA ILE A 78 11.00 -6.50 8.78
C ILE A 78 9.61 -7.14 8.70
N LEU A 79 8.67 -6.62 9.49
CA LEU A 79 7.26 -6.98 9.36
C LEU A 79 6.59 -6.11 8.29
N ILE A 80 6.13 -6.73 7.22
CA ILE A 80 5.51 -6.07 6.07
C ILE A 80 4.06 -6.52 5.97
N ASN A 81 3.12 -5.57 6.02
CA ASN A 81 1.72 -5.86 5.71
C ASN A 81 1.57 -6.06 4.20
N MET A 82 0.86 -7.11 3.80
CA MET A 82 0.69 -7.48 2.39
C MET A 82 -0.72 -7.28 1.85
N ASP A 83 -1.66 -6.82 2.68
CA ASP A 83 -3.03 -6.56 2.26
C ASP A 83 -3.09 -5.25 1.46
N SER A 84 -3.22 -5.35 0.14
CA SER A 84 -3.34 -4.17 -0.73
C SER A 84 -4.70 -3.46 -0.62
N GLN A 85 -5.69 -4.07 0.02
CA GLN A 85 -7.02 -3.48 0.19
C GLN A 85 -7.11 -2.60 1.44
N VAL A 86 -6.17 -2.74 2.38
CA VAL A 86 -6.18 -2.01 3.65
C VAL A 86 -5.65 -0.58 3.52
N VAL A 87 -4.88 -0.27 2.47
CA VAL A 87 -4.18 1.02 2.36
C VAL A 87 -5.15 2.21 2.27
N ASN A 88 -6.25 2.08 1.52
CA ASN A 88 -7.24 3.13 1.40
C ASN A 88 -8.01 3.38 2.71
N PRO A 89 -8.54 2.35 3.41
CA PRO A 89 -9.08 2.50 4.75
C PRO A 89 -8.09 3.08 5.76
N ALA A 90 -6.82 2.67 5.73
CA ALA A 90 -5.81 3.18 6.65
C ALA A 90 -5.48 4.66 6.40
N ALA A 91 -5.42 5.08 5.12
CA ALA A 91 -5.26 6.48 4.76
C ALA A 91 -6.48 7.32 5.19
N GLU A 92 -7.70 6.82 4.97
CA GLU A 92 -8.92 7.50 5.45
C GLU A 92 -8.92 7.66 6.97
N GLU A 93 -8.58 6.62 7.74
CA GLU A 93 -8.47 6.67 9.20
C GLU A 93 -7.46 7.73 9.66
N PHE A 94 -6.30 7.80 8.98
CA PHE A 94 -5.25 8.79 9.25
C PHE A 94 -5.73 10.22 9.04
N PHE A 95 -6.43 10.52 7.95
CA PHE A 95 -6.95 11.86 7.68
C PHE A 95 -8.13 12.22 8.58
N ARG A 96 -9.03 11.26 8.89
CA ARG A 96 -10.14 11.50 9.85
C ARG A 96 -9.66 11.75 11.27
N ALA A 97 -8.47 11.31 11.64
CA ALA A 97 -7.81 11.65 12.89
C ALA A 97 -7.22 13.08 12.91
N GLY A 98 -7.42 13.86 11.83
CA GLY A 98 -6.94 15.24 11.71
C GLY A 98 -5.49 15.37 11.25
N ASN A 99 -4.85 14.29 10.84
CA ASN A 99 -3.49 14.36 10.30
C ASN A 99 -3.50 14.93 8.88
N LEU A 100 -2.51 15.74 8.57
CA LEU A 100 -2.26 16.44 7.29
C LEU A 100 -3.35 17.45 6.90
N PHE A 101 -4.62 17.13 7.11
CA PHE A 101 -5.77 18.00 6.77
C PHE A 101 -6.66 18.22 8.00
N PRO A 102 -6.18 18.95 9.02
CA PRO A 102 -6.93 19.14 10.29
C PRO A 102 -8.26 19.88 10.10
N ASP A 103 -8.34 20.73 9.06
CA ASP A 103 -9.52 21.54 8.74
C ASP A 103 -10.45 20.86 7.70
N ALA A 104 -10.27 19.57 7.43
CA ALA A 104 -11.12 18.84 6.50
C ALA A 104 -12.56 18.76 7.02
N THR A 105 -13.50 19.22 6.22
CA THR A 105 -14.95 19.20 6.56
C THR A 105 -15.65 17.95 6.02
N LEU A 106 -15.09 17.34 4.99
CA LEU A 106 -15.63 16.12 4.38
C LEU A 106 -14.48 15.24 3.87
N ILE A 107 -14.59 13.92 4.10
CA ILE A 107 -13.71 12.91 3.49
C ILE A 107 -14.61 11.83 2.89
N ARG A 108 -14.48 11.60 1.57
CA ARG A 108 -15.20 10.56 0.82
C ARG A 108 -14.23 9.66 0.09
N ARG A 109 -14.55 8.39 0.06
CA ARG A 109 -13.81 7.40 -0.74
C ARG A 109 -14.42 7.25 -2.12
N GLU A 110 -13.57 6.88 -3.09
CA GLU A 110 -13.97 6.39 -4.41
C GLU A 110 -14.83 7.40 -5.20
N VAL A 111 -14.35 8.63 -5.30
CA VAL A 111 -15.06 9.71 -6.01
C VAL A 111 -14.61 9.79 -7.46
N THR A 112 -15.58 9.79 -8.38
CA THR A 112 -15.31 9.90 -9.82
C THR A 112 -14.96 11.33 -10.20
N TYR A 113 -13.88 11.49 -10.96
CA TYR A 113 -13.47 12.71 -11.64
C TYR A 113 -13.02 12.38 -13.06
N GLY A 114 -13.61 13.01 -14.05
CA GLY A 114 -13.31 12.69 -15.44
C GLY A 114 -13.54 11.21 -15.78
N ALA A 115 -12.52 10.55 -16.29
CA ALA A 115 -12.55 9.13 -16.63
C ALA A 115 -11.89 8.22 -15.56
N SER A 116 -11.56 8.75 -14.38
CA SER A 116 -11.02 7.99 -13.24
C SER A 116 -11.89 8.10 -12.00
N ARG A 117 -11.66 7.20 -11.08
CA ARG A 117 -12.22 7.20 -9.74
C ARG A 117 -11.05 7.23 -8.77
N PHE A 118 -10.88 8.38 -8.09
CA PHE A 118 -9.83 8.57 -7.11
C PHE A 118 -10.20 7.94 -5.77
N ASP A 119 -9.18 7.50 -5.06
CA ASP A 119 -9.33 6.77 -3.80
C ASP A 119 -9.96 7.63 -2.70
N LEU A 120 -9.60 8.93 -2.63
CA LEU A 120 -10.15 9.88 -1.66
C LEU A 120 -10.43 11.24 -2.31
N TYR A 121 -11.52 11.85 -1.84
CA TYR A 121 -11.89 13.25 -2.05
C TYR A 121 -12.05 13.91 -0.68
N ILE A 122 -11.41 15.07 -0.49
CA ILE A 122 -11.37 15.77 0.79
C ILE A 122 -11.75 17.24 0.56
N GLU A 123 -12.72 17.75 1.31
CA GLU A 123 -13.07 19.18 1.30
C GLU A 123 -12.31 19.89 2.41
N THR A 124 -11.61 20.96 2.03
CA THR A 124 -10.97 21.89 2.95
C THR A 124 -11.40 23.33 2.67
N PRO A 125 -11.19 24.27 3.61
CA PRO A 125 -11.51 25.69 3.38
C PRO A 125 -10.75 26.33 2.20
N ASN A 126 -9.59 25.81 1.84
CA ASN A 126 -8.73 26.39 0.81
C ASN A 126 -9.11 25.91 -0.59
N ALA A 127 -9.14 24.60 -0.78
CA ALA A 127 -9.51 23.95 -2.04
C ALA A 127 -9.95 22.50 -1.78
N PRO A 128 -10.86 21.96 -2.58
CA PRO A 128 -11.13 20.52 -2.56
C PRO A 128 -9.95 19.73 -3.12
N ILE A 129 -9.72 18.54 -2.56
CA ILE A 129 -8.53 17.71 -2.82
C ILE A 129 -8.97 16.40 -3.47
N PHE A 130 -8.27 15.99 -4.53
CA PHE A 130 -8.26 14.61 -5.02
C PHE A 130 -6.96 13.93 -4.61
N LEU A 131 -7.07 12.71 -4.07
CA LEU A 131 -5.95 11.95 -3.58
C LEU A 131 -6.02 10.50 -4.06
N GLU A 132 -4.92 10.05 -4.65
CA GLU A 132 -4.71 8.66 -5.06
C GLU A 132 -3.76 7.98 -4.08
N VAL A 133 -4.14 6.78 -3.61
CA VAL A 133 -3.36 5.98 -2.66
C VAL A 133 -2.66 4.83 -3.38
N LYS A 134 -1.40 4.60 -3.05
CA LYS A 134 -0.60 3.48 -3.57
C LYS A 134 0.06 2.73 -2.42
N GLY A 135 -0.26 1.43 -2.27
CA GLY A 135 0.44 0.56 -1.33
C GLY A 135 1.85 0.22 -1.82
N VAL A 136 2.82 0.25 -0.92
CA VAL A 136 4.23 -0.04 -1.21
C VAL A 136 4.75 -1.10 -0.27
N THR A 137 5.19 -2.23 -0.84
CA THR A 137 5.75 -3.38 -0.11
C THR A 137 7.13 -3.78 -0.62
N LEU A 138 7.57 -3.23 -1.77
CA LEU A 138 8.87 -3.52 -2.34
C LEU A 138 9.94 -2.70 -1.61
N GLU A 139 10.78 -3.37 -0.84
CA GLU A 139 11.86 -2.81 -0.03
C GLU A 139 13.19 -3.50 -0.35
N GLN A 140 14.25 -2.71 -0.44
CA GLN A 140 15.63 -3.19 -0.51
C GLN A 140 16.54 -2.22 0.26
N ASP A 141 17.22 -2.74 1.28
CA ASP A 141 18.18 -1.99 2.11
C ASP A 141 17.66 -0.65 2.69
N GLY A 142 16.38 -0.62 3.08
CA GLY A 142 15.71 0.56 3.61
C GLY A 142 15.12 1.48 2.55
N VAL A 143 15.41 1.25 1.26
CA VAL A 143 14.79 1.99 0.16
C VAL A 143 13.53 1.25 -0.30
N VAL A 144 12.41 1.96 -0.33
CA VAL A 144 11.16 1.42 -0.86
C VAL A 144 10.83 2.01 -2.21
N SER A 145 10.21 1.21 -3.09
CA SER A 145 9.95 1.65 -4.45
C SER A 145 8.59 1.18 -4.99
N PHE A 146 8.05 1.97 -5.91
CA PHE A 146 6.81 1.71 -6.64
C PHE A 146 6.99 2.09 -8.12
N PRO A 147 6.41 1.32 -9.09
CA PRO A 147 5.64 0.11 -8.89
C PRO A 147 6.52 -1.17 -8.79
N ASP A 148 5.95 -2.25 -8.29
CA ASP A 148 6.54 -3.59 -8.32
C ASP A 148 6.40 -4.28 -9.70
N ALA A 149 5.45 -3.81 -10.51
CA ALA A 149 5.21 -4.23 -11.90
C ALA A 149 4.72 -3.04 -12.76
N PRO A 150 4.87 -3.06 -14.09
CA PRO A 150 4.37 -1.99 -14.97
C PRO A 150 2.89 -1.68 -14.74
N THR A 151 2.54 -0.37 -14.67
CA THR A 151 1.19 0.12 -14.34
C THR A 151 0.75 1.27 -15.23
N GLU A 152 0.10 0.99 -16.34
CA GLU A 152 -0.49 2.01 -17.22
C GLU A 152 -1.63 2.78 -16.51
N ARG A 153 -2.39 2.07 -15.67
CA ARG A 153 -3.41 2.71 -14.83
C ARG A 153 -2.81 3.74 -13.89
N GLY A 154 -1.62 3.49 -13.34
CA GLY A 154 -0.92 4.46 -12.50
C GLY A 154 -0.57 5.74 -13.26
N ILE A 155 -0.06 5.62 -14.48
CA ILE A 155 0.23 6.78 -15.36
C ILE A 155 -1.04 7.56 -15.67
N LYS A 156 -2.15 6.86 -16.00
CA LYS A 156 -3.44 7.50 -16.25
C LYS A 156 -3.89 8.33 -15.05
N HIS A 157 -3.84 7.79 -13.83
CA HIS A 157 -4.24 8.50 -12.62
C HIS A 157 -3.37 9.75 -12.37
N LEU A 158 -2.05 9.67 -12.60
CA LEU A 158 -1.16 10.83 -12.49
C LEU A 158 -1.56 11.96 -13.47
N LYS A 159 -1.85 11.63 -14.72
CA LYS A 159 -2.30 12.60 -15.73
C LYS A 159 -3.62 13.27 -15.32
N GLU A 160 -4.55 12.50 -14.79
CA GLU A 160 -5.84 13.06 -14.35
C GLU A 160 -5.72 13.90 -13.07
N LEU A 161 -4.78 13.58 -12.16
CA LEU A 161 -4.45 14.46 -11.03
C LEU A 161 -3.85 15.79 -11.50
N MET A 162 -2.99 15.78 -12.53
CA MET A 162 -2.50 17.03 -13.15
C MET A 162 -3.65 17.86 -13.70
N THR A 163 -4.58 17.24 -14.45
CA THR A 163 -5.78 17.91 -14.94
C THR A 163 -6.68 18.44 -13.82
N ALA A 164 -6.83 17.70 -12.72
CA ALA A 164 -7.56 18.19 -11.55
C ALA A 164 -6.88 19.44 -10.94
N LYS A 165 -5.55 19.43 -10.86
CA LYS A 165 -4.78 20.59 -10.38
C LYS A 165 -4.98 21.82 -11.28
N GLU A 166 -4.95 21.67 -12.60
CA GLU A 166 -5.23 22.74 -13.57
C GLU A 166 -6.64 23.31 -13.43
N ASN A 167 -7.60 22.49 -12.98
CA ASN A 167 -9.00 22.88 -12.76
C ASN A 167 -9.31 23.41 -11.35
N GLY A 168 -8.27 23.75 -10.56
CA GLY A 168 -8.41 24.42 -9.27
C GLY A 168 -8.62 23.50 -8.07
N TYR A 169 -8.47 22.19 -8.23
CA TYR A 169 -8.37 21.25 -7.12
C TYR A 169 -6.94 21.16 -6.58
N ASP A 170 -6.78 20.81 -5.34
CA ASP A 170 -5.49 20.26 -4.88
C ASP A 170 -5.42 18.78 -5.23
N ALA A 171 -4.19 18.31 -5.55
CA ALA A 171 -3.98 16.95 -6.03
C ALA A 171 -2.81 16.29 -5.31
N TYR A 172 -3.02 15.04 -4.86
CA TYR A 172 -2.04 14.30 -4.08
C TYR A 172 -1.90 12.86 -4.56
N VAL A 173 -0.68 12.34 -4.51
CA VAL A 173 -0.40 10.90 -4.52
C VAL A 173 0.21 10.54 -3.18
N LEU A 174 -0.40 9.58 -2.49
CA LEU A 174 0.08 9.07 -1.21
C LEU A 174 0.60 7.63 -1.37
N PHE A 175 1.90 7.45 -1.19
CA PHE A 175 2.51 6.13 -1.08
C PHE A 175 2.44 5.66 0.37
N VAL A 176 1.59 4.66 0.63
CA VAL A 176 1.46 4.00 1.93
C VAL A 176 2.48 2.88 2.00
N VAL A 177 3.57 3.12 2.69
CA VAL A 177 4.67 2.17 2.87
C VAL A 177 4.29 1.21 3.99
N GLN A 178 3.93 -0.02 3.62
CA GLN A 178 3.30 -1.01 4.49
C GLN A 178 4.31 -1.68 5.47
N MET A 179 5.28 -0.90 5.95
CA MET A 179 6.31 -1.27 6.94
C MET A 179 6.82 -0.04 7.69
N GLU A 180 7.58 -0.25 8.76
CA GLU A 180 8.09 0.84 9.61
C GLU A 180 9.52 1.28 9.23
N GLU A 181 10.42 0.34 8.94
CA GLU A 181 11.87 0.60 8.86
C GLU A 181 12.35 1.17 7.51
N ALA A 182 11.48 1.64 6.67
CA ALA A 182 11.87 2.33 5.43
C ALA A 182 12.48 3.71 5.72
N THR A 183 13.48 4.11 4.92
CA THR A 183 14.21 5.37 5.08
C THR A 183 14.08 6.32 3.89
N LEU A 184 13.70 5.80 2.71
CA LEU A 184 13.57 6.56 1.47
C LEU A 184 12.59 5.90 0.52
N PHE A 185 11.74 6.71 -0.12
CA PHE A 185 10.92 6.29 -1.26
C PHE A 185 11.54 6.76 -2.58
N ARG A 186 11.56 5.86 -3.59
CA ARG A 186 11.91 6.20 -4.99
C ARG A 186 10.92 5.56 -5.97
N PRO A 187 10.61 6.23 -7.11
CA PRO A 187 9.93 5.54 -8.21
C PRO A 187 10.84 4.44 -8.78
N ASN A 188 10.24 3.28 -9.06
CA ASN A 188 10.97 2.14 -9.59
C ASN A 188 11.19 2.27 -11.10
N ARG A 189 12.18 3.07 -11.47
CA ARG A 189 12.52 3.37 -12.87
C ARG A 189 12.95 2.13 -13.65
N GLU A 190 13.60 1.17 -13.00
CA GLU A 190 14.01 -0.08 -13.64
C GLU A 190 12.81 -0.95 -14.04
N ARG A 191 11.74 -0.91 -13.25
CA ARG A 191 10.50 -1.66 -13.55
C ARG A 191 9.59 -0.92 -14.52
N HIS A 192 9.50 0.42 -14.41
CA HIS A 192 8.60 1.20 -15.25
C HIS A 192 9.08 2.65 -15.34
N ALA A 193 10.03 2.93 -16.25
CA ALA A 193 10.57 4.27 -16.46
C ALA A 193 9.47 5.31 -16.78
N ALA A 194 8.49 4.93 -17.60
CA ALA A 194 7.38 5.81 -17.96
C ALA A 194 6.52 6.25 -16.76
N PHE A 195 6.39 5.39 -15.73
CA PHE A 195 5.71 5.78 -14.48
C PHE A 195 6.57 6.78 -13.69
N ALA A 196 7.88 6.56 -13.59
CA ALA A 196 8.79 7.48 -12.91
C ALA A 196 8.78 8.85 -13.58
N ASP A 197 8.83 8.90 -14.92
CA ASP A 197 8.73 10.15 -15.69
C ASP A 197 7.39 10.85 -15.47
N ALA A 198 6.29 10.11 -15.48
CA ALA A 198 4.95 10.65 -15.21
C ALA A 198 4.82 11.19 -13.77
N LEU A 199 5.45 10.54 -12.78
CA LEU A 199 5.46 10.99 -11.38
C LEU A 199 6.23 12.30 -11.23
N SER A 200 7.42 12.40 -11.87
CA SER A 200 8.22 13.64 -11.89
C SER A 200 7.48 14.78 -12.60
N ALA A 201 6.80 14.48 -13.73
CA ALA A 201 5.99 15.47 -14.43
C ALA A 201 4.79 15.94 -13.59
N ALA A 202 4.12 15.03 -12.89
CA ALA A 202 3.02 15.36 -11.99
C ALA A 202 3.49 16.27 -10.83
N HIS A 203 4.64 15.97 -10.24
CA HIS A 203 5.25 16.84 -9.22
C HIS A 203 5.56 18.23 -9.77
N ALA A 204 6.16 18.34 -10.94
CA ALA A 204 6.45 19.62 -11.62
C ALA A 204 5.16 20.41 -11.95
N ALA A 205 4.04 19.73 -12.20
CA ALA A 205 2.72 20.33 -12.41
C ALA A 205 2.00 20.71 -11.09
N GLY A 206 2.64 20.51 -9.92
CA GLY A 206 2.11 20.89 -8.61
C GLY A 206 1.28 19.81 -7.92
N VAL A 207 1.30 18.56 -8.39
CA VAL A 207 0.75 17.42 -7.65
C VAL A 207 1.68 17.10 -6.47
N HIS A 208 1.14 17.01 -5.29
CA HIS A 208 1.90 16.68 -4.08
C HIS A 208 2.20 15.18 -4.02
N ILE A 209 3.47 14.84 -3.92
CA ILE A 209 3.91 13.44 -3.81
C ILE A 209 4.33 13.17 -2.37
N LEU A 210 3.61 12.29 -1.70
CA LEU A 210 3.82 11.96 -0.31
C LEU A 210 4.11 10.46 -0.15
N ALA A 211 4.97 10.12 0.79
CA ALA A 211 5.18 8.77 1.26
C ALA A 211 5.12 8.76 2.79
N TYR A 212 4.43 7.78 3.36
CA TYR A 212 4.33 7.57 4.80
C TYR A 212 4.61 6.12 5.14
N THR A 213 5.45 5.89 6.14
CA THR A 213 5.62 4.55 6.74
C THR A 213 4.39 4.16 7.54
N CYS A 214 4.28 2.90 7.87
CA CYS A 214 3.21 2.40 8.73
C CYS A 214 3.79 1.69 9.95
N CYS A 215 3.21 1.93 11.14
CA CYS A 215 3.32 0.99 12.24
C CYS A 215 2.55 -0.28 11.84
N VAL A 216 3.25 -1.41 11.81
CA VAL A 216 2.69 -2.71 11.44
C VAL A 216 2.88 -3.70 12.58
N THR A 217 1.80 -4.35 12.97
CA THR A 217 1.85 -5.50 13.89
C THR A 217 1.25 -6.73 13.21
N GLY A 218 1.30 -7.87 13.84
CA GLY A 218 0.67 -9.08 13.30
C GLY A 218 -0.85 -8.93 13.06
N ASP A 219 -1.50 -7.97 13.73
CA ASP A 219 -2.96 -7.76 13.69
C ASP A 219 -3.38 -6.34 13.31
N SER A 220 -2.45 -5.43 12.98
CA SER A 220 -2.81 -4.05 12.67
C SER A 220 -1.86 -3.36 11.71
N ILE A 221 -2.37 -2.30 11.07
CA ILE A 221 -1.60 -1.34 10.28
C ILE A 221 -2.18 0.06 10.49
N ALA A 222 -1.31 1.05 10.69
CA ALA A 222 -1.67 2.46 10.76
C ALA A 222 -0.56 3.31 10.14
N LEU A 223 -0.90 4.39 9.41
CA LEU A 223 0.09 5.34 8.93
C LEU A 223 0.81 5.98 10.13
N ASN A 224 2.11 6.19 10.00
CA ASN A 224 2.98 6.65 11.09
C ASN A 224 3.70 7.95 10.72
N ALA A 225 4.83 7.87 10.07
CA ALA A 225 5.73 8.99 9.85
C ALA A 225 5.92 9.30 8.36
N PRO A 226 6.10 10.59 7.99
CA PRO A 226 6.47 10.95 6.63
C PRO A 226 7.85 10.37 6.28
N LEU A 227 7.96 9.90 5.04
CA LEU A 227 9.18 9.33 4.48
C LEU A 227 9.73 10.27 3.39
N PRO A 228 11.04 10.54 3.35
CA PRO A 228 11.64 11.29 2.25
C PRO A 228 11.34 10.67 0.89
N VAL A 229 11.05 11.53 -0.10
CA VAL A 229 10.77 11.15 -1.49
C VAL A 229 11.88 11.68 -2.39
N CYS A 230 12.53 10.82 -3.16
CA CYS A 230 13.50 11.17 -4.17
C CYS A 230 12.96 10.73 -5.54
N LEU A 231 12.71 11.69 -6.44
CA LEU A 231 12.12 11.46 -7.76
C LEU A 231 13.15 11.28 -8.89
N ASP A 232 14.45 11.45 -8.54
CA ASP A 232 15.58 11.32 -9.47
C ASP A 232 15.92 9.86 -9.79
#